data_cd8b75f55b1a56b321d6fc8d20dfc0c2
#
_entry.id   cd8b75f55b1a56b321d6fc8d20dfc0c2
#
_cell.length_a   1.000
_cell.length_b   1.000
_cell.length_c   1.000
_cell.angle_alpha   90.00
_cell.angle_beta   90.00
_cell.angle_gamma   90.00
#
_symmetry.space_group_name_H-M   'P 1'
#
loop_
_entity.id
_entity.type
_entity.pdbx_description
1 polymer ?
#
loop_
_entity_poly.entity_id
_entity_poly.type
_entity_poly.pdbx_seq_one_letter_code
_entity_poly.pdbx_strand_id
1 'polypeptide(L)'
;MIEFGKAIANGFYGGANIKPPKNWFDAFSMVQKALDEKKSKKKKVIFLDEIAWFDTPTSGFLPALDSFWNQYCSKRPDIILVICGSAASWIIEKVINDKGGLHNRLTNRILLKPFTLGETKAFLESKKVRLTLKEIAQIYMSVGGIPFYLKDIKGGYSVPQILDQLFFE
;
A
#
# COMPACT_ATOMS: atom_id res chain seq x y z
N MET A 1 -8.51 15.30 2.81
CA MET A 1 -7.81 16.30 1.95
C MET A 1 -6.58 16.91 2.62
N ILE A 2 -6.64 17.28 3.89
CA ILE A 2 -5.49 17.88 4.63
C ILE A 2 -4.27 16.94 4.63
N GLU A 3 -4.46 15.67 5.00
CA GLU A 3 -3.36 14.68 5.04
C GLU A 3 -2.78 14.40 3.65
N PHE A 4 -3.60 14.39 2.62
CA PHE A 4 -3.12 14.26 1.25
C PHE A 4 -2.27 15.47 0.83
N GLY A 5 -2.67 16.68 1.22
CA GLY A 5 -1.86 17.88 1.03
C GLY A 5 -0.50 17.81 1.75
N LYS A 6 -0.47 17.33 2.99
CA LYS A 6 0.77 17.08 3.74
C LYS A 6 1.67 16.05 3.06
N ALA A 7 1.09 14.97 2.52
CA ALA A 7 1.87 13.96 1.79
C ALA A 7 2.53 14.55 0.55
N ILE A 8 1.83 15.39 -0.22
CA ILE A 8 2.40 16.11 -1.36
C ILE A 8 3.52 17.08 -0.88
N ALA A 9 3.27 17.84 0.18
CA ALA A 9 4.25 18.78 0.74
C ALA A 9 5.55 18.06 1.12
N ASN A 10 5.44 16.94 1.84
CA ASN A 10 6.58 16.14 2.28
C ASN A 10 7.32 15.48 1.11
N GLY A 11 6.58 14.91 0.17
CA GLY A 11 7.17 14.17 -0.95
C GLY A 11 7.84 15.05 -2.01
N PHE A 12 7.34 16.26 -2.20
CA PHE A 12 7.77 17.11 -3.31
C PHE A 12 8.38 18.46 -2.89
N TYR A 13 7.96 19.00 -1.77
CA TYR A 13 8.29 20.38 -1.37
C TYR A 13 9.02 20.47 -0.02
N GLY A 14 9.63 19.38 0.44
CA GLY A 14 10.42 19.35 1.67
C GLY A 14 9.63 19.72 2.94
N GLY A 15 8.33 19.45 2.96
CA GLY A 15 7.45 19.77 4.09
C GLY A 15 6.95 21.23 4.12
N ALA A 16 7.12 21.98 3.03
CA ALA A 16 6.61 23.34 2.94
C ALA A 16 5.09 23.40 3.20
N ASN A 17 4.65 24.49 3.81
CA ASN A 17 3.23 24.70 4.04
C ASN A 17 2.54 25.05 2.72
N ILE A 18 1.80 24.10 2.16
CA ILE A 18 1.02 24.28 0.95
C ILE A 18 -0.48 24.30 1.29
N LYS A 19 -1.25 25.04 0.50
CA LYS A 19 -2.71 25.06 0.66
C LYS A 19 -3.28 23.65 0.39
N PRO A 20 -4.06 23.08 1.31
CA PRO A 20 -4.69 21.78 1.08
C PRO A 20 -5.61 21.80 -0.15
N PRO A 21 -5.66 20.71 -0.92
CA PRO A 21 -6.56 20.59 -2.06
C PRO A 21 -8.02 20.65 -1.60
N LYS A 22 -8.89 21.20 -2.44
CA LYS A 22 -10.33 21.35 -2.14
C LYS A 22 -11.12 20.07 -2.39
N ASN A 23 -10.71 19.29 -3.36
CA ASN A 23 -11.32 18.03 -3.79
C ASN A 23 -10.27 17.14 -4.47
N TRP A 24 -10.67 15.95 -4.91
CA TRP A 24 -9.74 15.00 -5.52
C TRP A 24 -9.20 15.44 -6.88
N PHE A 25 -9.96 16.18 -7.69
CA PHE A 25 -9.45 16.74 -8.94
C PHE A 25 -8.32 17.74 -8.69
N ASP A 26 -8.52 18.62 -7.71
CA ASP A 26 -7.50 19.59 -7.27
C ASP A 26 -6.27 18.86 -6.71
N ALA A 27 -6.48 17.83 -5.89
CA ALA A 27 -5.42 16.99 -5.33
C ALA A 27 -4.55 16.34 -6.43
N PHE A 28 -5.16 15.72 -7.41
CA PHE A 28 -4.42 15.10 -8.52
C PHE A 28 -3.76 16.14 -9.43
N SER A 29 -4.37 17.30 -9.61
CA SER A 29 -3.74 18.43 -10.33
C SER A 29 -2.46 18.91 -9.63
N MET A 30 -2.47 18.97 -8.29
CA MET A 30 -1.27 19.29 -7.51
C MET A 30 -0.17 18.22 -7.67
N VAL A 31 -0.54 16.94 -7.69
CA VAL A 31 0.41 15.84 -7.96
C VAL A 31 1.01 15.96 -9.36
N GLN A 32 0.18 16.23 -10.39
CA GLN A 32 0.66 16.44 -11.76
C GLN A 32 1.72 17.55 -11.81
N LYS A 33 1.39 18.72 -11.26
CA LYS A 33 2.30 19.86 -11.22
C LYS A 33 3.63 19.52 -10.53
N ALA A 34 3.54 18.88 -9.36
CA ALA A 34 4.72 18.47 -8.61
C ALA A 34 5.60 17.45 -9.37
N LEU A 35 4.97 16.53 -10.12
CA LEU A 35 5.68 15.56 -10.96
C LEU A 35 6.35 16.22 -12.18
N ASP A 36 5.73 17.23 -12.76
CA ASP A 36 6.26 17.96 -13.93
C ASP A 36 7.42 18.87 -13.55
N GLU A 37 7.40 19.42 -12.36
CA GLU A 37 8.51 20.23 -11.82
C GLU A 37 9.75 19.39 -11.52
N LYS A 38 9.59 18.10 -11.20
CA LYS A 38 10.71 17.17 -10.96
C LYS A 38 11.31 16.64 -12.25
N LYS A 39 12.35 17.29 -12.75
CA LYS A 39 13.16 16.82 -13.88
C LYS A 39 14.01 15.60 -13.47
N SER A 40 13.50 14.41 -13.62
CA SER A 40 14.22 13.16 -13.35
C SER A 40 13.94 12.14 -14.45
N LYS A 41 14.98 11.45 -14.92
CA LYS A 41 14.86 10.32 -15.86
C LYS A 41 14.43 9.00 -15.19
N LYS A 42 14.40 8.97 -13.84
CA LYS A 42 13.99 7.77 -13.08
C LYS A 42 12.47 7.59 -13.13
N LYS A 43 12.02 6.35 -13.04
CA LYS A 43 10.61 6.04 -12.84
C LYS A 43 10.09 6.72 -11.57
N LYS A 44 8.90 7.25 -11.65
CA LYS A 44 8.17 7.89 -10.56
C LYS A 44 7.04 6.97 -10.14
N VAL A 45 7.03 6.54 -8.89
CA VAL A 45 5.99 5.68 -8.34
C VAL A 45 5.04 6.54 -7.53
N ILE A 46 3.77 6.49 -7.89
CA ILE A 46 2.67 7.03 -7.10
C ILE A 46 2.01 5.84 -6.42
N PHE A 47 2.07 5.78 -5.10
CA PHE A 47 1.48 4.72 -4.31
C PHE A 47 0.30 5.26 -3.52
N LEU A 48 -0.90 4.76 -3.84
CA LEU A 48 -2.13 5.09 -3.13
C LEU A 48 -2.54 3.91 -2.28
N ASP A 49 -2.33 4.05 -0.97
CA ASP A 49 -2.64 3.02 0.00
C ASP A 49 -4.07 3.14 0.50
N GLU A 50 -4.71 2.00 0.78
CA GLU A 50 -6.06 1.88 1.33
C GLU A 50 -7.10 2.74 0.58
N ILE A 51 -7.10 2.65 -0.76
CA ILE A 51 -7.91 3.52 -1.63
C ILE A 51 -9.43 3.42 -1.38
N ALA A 52 -9.91 2.32 -0.82
CA ALA A 52 -11.31 2.16 -0.46
C ALA A 52 -11.80 3.24 0.53
N TRP A 53 -10.90 3.74 1.39
CA TRP A 53 -11.21 4.82 2.33
C TRP A 53 -11.40 6.19 1.69
N PHE A 54 -10.92 6.37 0.46
CA PHE A 54 -11.07 7.62 -0.28
C PHE A 54 -12.39 7.70 -1.03
N ASP A 55 -13.00 6.54 -1.32
CA ASP A 55 -14.24 6.44 -2.09
C ASP A 55 -15.46 6.43 -1.17
N THR A 56 -15.87 7.62 -0.75
CA THR A 56 -17.17 7.81 -0.08
C THR A 56 -18.21 8.28 -1.11
N PRO A 57 -19.52 8.10 -0.85
CA PRO A 57 -20.58 8.40 -1.83
C PRO A 57 -20.52 9.78 -2.50
N THR A 58 -19.93 10.76 -1.81
CA THR A 58 -19.84 12.16 -2.30
C THR A 58 -18.41 12.62 -2.55
N SER A 59 -17.41 11.73 -2.41
CA SER A 59 -16.00 12.12 -2.50
C SER A 59 -15.55 12.52 -3.90
N GLY A 60 -16.16 11.95 -4.94
CA GLY A 60 -15.70 12.10 -6.32
C GLY A 60 -14.31 11.52 -6.58
N PHE A 61 -13.83 10.60 -5.73
CA PHE A 61 -12.49 10.01 -5.84
C PHE A 61 -12.30 9.21 -7.12
N LEU A 62 -13.19 8.25 -7.40
CA LEU A 62 -13.07 7.40 -8.60
C LEU A 62 -13.08 8.19 -9.91
N PRO A 63 -14.02 9.12 -10.15
CA PRO A 63 -13.97 9.98 -11.34
C PRO A 63 -12.69 10.80 -11.44
N ALA A 64 -12.16 11.30 -10.33
CA ALA A 64 -10.92 12.05 -10.33
C ALA A 64 -9.69 11.17 -10.62
N LEU A 65 -9.65 9.96 -10.05
CA LEU A 65 -8.60 8.98 -10.32
C LEU A 65 -8.62 8.53 -11.78
N ASP A 66 -9.81 8.27 -12.34
CA ASP A 66 -9.99 7.94 -13.74
C ASP A 66 -9.49 9.06 -14.66
N SER A 67 -9.88 10.28 -14.38
CA SER A 67 -9.41 11.47 -15.11
C SER A 67 -7.88 11.60 -15.03
N PHE A 68 -7.31 11.45 -13.84
CA PHE A 68 -5.86 11.51 -13.60
C PHE A 68 -5.11 10.44 -14.39
N TRP A 69 -5.61 9.20 -14.36
CA TRP A 69 -5.01 8.13 -15.13
C TRP A 69 -5.09 8.39 -16.64
N ASN A 70 -6.29 8.60 -17.18
CA ASN A 70 -6.49 8.69 -18.61
C ASN A 70 -5.89 9.95 -19.25
N GLN A 71 -5.90 11.08 -18.55
CA GLN A 71 -5.42 12.33 -19.11
C GLN A 71 -3.93 12.55 -18.88
N TYR A 72 -3.35 11.97 -17.85
CA TYR A 72 -1.97 12.23 -17.46
C TYR A 72 -1.10 10.98 -17.36
N CYS A 73 -1.39 10.05 -16.44
CA CYS A 73 -0.50 8.92 -16.15
C CYS A 73 -0.30 7.99 -17.36
N SER A 74 -1.36 7.69 -18.08
CA SER A 74 -1.33 6.77 -19.24
C SER A 74 -0.44 7.27 -20.38
N LYS A 75 -0.19 8.56 -20.46
CA LYS A 75 0.67 9.20 -21.46
C LYS A 75 2.13 9.33 -21.02
N ARG A 76 2.43 8.91 -19.81
CA ARG A 76 3.73 9.08 -19.16
C ARG A 76 4.38 7.71 -18.87
N PRO A 77 5.31 7.24 -19.72
CA PRO A 77 5.96 5.95 -19.52
C PRO A 77 6.88 5.91 -18.29
N ASP A 78 7.20 7.07 -17.73
CA ASP A 78 8.00 7.22 -16.52
C ASP A 78 7.17 7.14 -15.21
N ILE A 79 5.83 7.05 -15.30
CA ILE A 79 4.95 6.96 -14.14
C ILE A 79 4.47 5.52 -13.94
N ILE A 80 4.51 5.08 -12.70
CA ILE A 80 3.89 3.84 -12.23
C ILE A 80 2.88 4.23 -11.15
N LEU A 81 1.60 3.98 -11.40
CA LEU A 81 0.56 4.15 -10.41
C LEU A 81 0.25 2.81 -9.75
N VAL A 82 0.49 2.72 -8.47
CA VAL A 82 0.17 1.56 -7.64
C VAL A 82 -0.99 1.93 -6.73
N ILE A 83 -2.01 1.10 -6.73
CA ILE A 83 -3.16 1.22 -5.84
C ILE A 83 -3.23 -0.02 -4.96
N CYS A 84 -3.50 0.15 -3.69
CA CYS A 84 -3.51 -0.92 -2.71
C CYS A 84 -4.71 -0.73 -1.77
N GLY A 85 -5.14 -1.82 -1.16
CA GLY A 85 -6.18 -1.81 -0.13
C GLY A 85 -6.48 -3.20 0.39
N SER A 86 -6.87 -3.28 1.63
CA SER A 86 -7.30 -4.49 2.32
C SER A 86 -8.71 -4.92 1.93
N ALA A 87 -9.56 -4.00 1.46
CA ALA A 87 -10.90 -4.26 0.98
C ALA A 87 -10.88 -4.87 -0.44
N ALA A 88 -10.49 -6.15 -0.53
CA ALA A 88 -10.37 -6.85 -1.81
C ALA A 88 -11.67 -6.81 -2.63
N SER A 89 -12.84 -6.95 -2.00
CA SER A 89 -14.15 -6.85 -2.66
C SER A 89 -14.36 -5.50 -3.35
N TRP A 90 -13.99 -4.41 -2.69
CA TRP A 90 -14.09 -3.07 -3.26
C TRP A 90 -13.18 -2.90 -4.49
N ILE A 91 -11.91 -3.34 -4.38
CA ILE A 91 -10.97 -3.29 -5.52
C ILE A 91 -11.49 -4.12 -6.69
N ILE A 92 -12.00 -5.33 -6.42
CA ILE A 92 -12.55 -6.20 -7.45
C ILE A 92 -13.76 -5.55 -8.12
N GLU A 93 -14.69 -5.03 -7.33
CA GLU A 93 -15.93 -4.45 -7.84
C GLU A 93 -15.68 -3.11 -8.56
N LYS A 94 -14.97 -2.18 -7.93
CA LYS A 94 -14.84 -0.79 -8.39
C LYS A 94 -13.67 -0.53 -9.34
N VAL A 95 -12.67 -1.42 -9.36
CA VAL A 95 -11.47 -1.22 -10.19
C VAL A 95 -11.31 -2.32 -11.24
N ILE A 96 -11.54 -3.58 -10.86
CA ILE A 96 -11.30 -4.71 -11.75
C ILE A 96 -12.51 -4.98 -12.64
N ASN A 97 -13.70 -5.06 -12.06
CA ASN A 97 -14.94 -5.43 -12.74
C ASN A 97 -15.76 -4.22 -13.21
N ASP A 98 -15.38 -3.00 -12.79
CA ASP A 98 -16.06 -1.79 -13.22
C ASP A 98 -15.92 -1.62 -14.74
N LYS A 99 -17.03 -1.33 -15.40
CA LYS A 99 -17.06 -1.05 -16.85
C LYS A 99 -16.80 0.42 -17.17
N GLY A 100 -16.46 1.21 -16.16
CA GLY A 100 -16.17 2.64 -16.28
C GLY A 100 -14.75 2.93 -16.79
N GLY A 101 -14.24 4.09 -16.42
CA GLY A 101 -13.01 4.63 -16.97
C GLY A 101 -11.72 3.89 -16.62
N LEU A 102 -11.71 3.13 -15.52
CA LEU A 102 -10.57 2.29 -15.13
C LEU A 102 -10.62 0.88 -15.76
N HIS A 103 -11.66 0.56 -16.52
CA HIS A 103 -11.81 -0.72 -17.19
C HIS A 103 -10.62 -1.00 -18.12
N ASN A 104 -10.06 -2.22 -18.02
CA ASN A 104 -8.89 -2.67 -18.81
C ASN A 104 -7.65 -1.77 -18.70
N ARG A 105 -7.53 -0.97 -17.62
CA ARG A 105 -6.35 -0.11 -17.37
C ARG A 105 -5.30 -0.76 -16.47
N LEU A 106 -5.68 -1.84 -15.78
CA LEU A 106 -4.75 -2.59 -14.95
C LEU A 106 -3.76 -3.37 -15.80
N THR A 107 -2.48 -3.06 -15.61
CA THR A 107 -1.38 -3.78 -16.27
C THR A 107 -0.91 -4.98 -15.48
N ASN A 108 -1.07 -4.97 -14.16
CA ASN A 108 -0.70 -6.07 -13.27
C ASN A 108 -1.59 -6.11 -12.04
N ARG A 109 -1.76 -7.30 -11.47
CA ARG A 109 -2.49 -7.55 -10.22
C ARG A 109 -1.63 -8.39 -9.31
N ILE A 110 -1.45 -7.94 -8.07
CA ILE A 110 -0.66 -8.64 -7.07
C ILE A 110 -1.58 -8.95 -5.89
N LEU A 111 -1.84 -10.24 -5.68
CA LEU A 111 -2.53 -10.72 -4.48
C LEU A 111 -1.47 -11.09 -3.44
N LEU A 112 -1.28 -10.23 -2.46
CA LEU A 112 -0.40 -10.53 -1.33
C LEU A 112 -1.09 -11.52 -0.39
N LYS A 113 -0.54 -12.73 -0.33
CA LYS A 113 -0.96 -13.75 0.64
C LYS A 113 -0.05 -13.69 1.87
N PRO A 114 -0.54 -14.13 3.04
CA PRO A 114 0.35 -14.41 4.16
C PRO A 114 1.46 -15.37 3.75
N PHE A 115 2.60 -15.31 4.41
CA PHE A 115 3.67 -16.25 4.18
C PHE A 115 3.20 -17.69 4.42
N THR A 116 3.67 -18.61 3.62
CA THR A 116 3.58 -20.04 3.90
C THR A 116 4.45 -20.40 5.11
N LEU A 117 4.28 -21.60 5.65
CA LEU A 117 5.14 -22.08 6.74
C LEU A 117 6.64 -22.06 6.37
N GLY A 118 6.96 -22.41 5.11
CA GLY A 118 8.34 -22.36 4.61
C GLY A 118 8.89 -20.94 4.52
N GLU A 119 8.09 -19.99 4.03
CA GLU A 119 8.48 -18.57 3.96
C GLU A 119 8.57 -17.96 5.35
N THR A 120 7.69 -18.34 6.29
CA THR A 120 7.78 -17.93 7.71
C THR A 120 9.10 -18.39 8.32
N LYS A 121 9.50 -19.65 8.09
CA LYS A 121 10.81 -20.16 8.52
C LYS A 121 11.95 -19.32 7.94
N ALA A 122 11.97 -19.12 6.61
CA ALA A 122 13.02 -18.36 5.94
C ALA A 122 13.09 -16.91 6.46
N PHE A 123 11.93 -16.29 6.71
CA PHE A 123 11.86 -14.94 7.27
C PHE A 123 12.47 -14.86 8.67
N LEU A 124 12.11 -15.79 9.56
CA LEU A 124 12.65 -15.84 10.92
C LEU A 124 14.16 -16.12 10.92
N GLU A 125 14.63 -17.04 10.07
CA GLU A 125 16.05 -17.32 9.89
C GLU A 125 16.84 -16.09 9.40
N SER A 126 16.27 -15.31 8.46
CA SER A 126 16.89 -14.07 7.98
C SER A 126 17.08 -13.04 9.10
N LYS A 127 16.23 -13.08 10.11
CA LYS A 127 16.32 -12.28 11.34
C LYS A 127 17.20 -12.91 12.42
N LYS A 128 17.89 -14.01 12.11
CA LYS A 128 18.71 -14.78 13.06
C LYS A 128 17.91 -15.41 14.21
N VAL A 129 16.61 -15.57 14.06
CA VAL A 129 15.75 -16.30 15.00
C VAL A 129 15.76 -17.76 14.62
N ARG A 130 16.37 -18.60 15.47
CA ARG A 130 16.50 -20.04 15.26
C ARG A 130 15.47 -20.77 16.11
N LEU A 131 14.50 -21.36 15.45
CA LEU A 131 13.43 -22.17 16.04
C LEU A 131 13.34 -23.51 15.33
N THR A 132 12.90 -24.52 16.05
CA THR A 132 12.59 -25.83 15.46
C THR A 132 11.35 -25.74 14.58
N LEU A 133 11.18 -26.68 13.67
CA LEU A 133 9.97 -26.73 12.82
C LEU A 133 8.67 -26.79 13.64
N LYS A 134 8.70 -27.50 14.78
CA LYS A 134 7.57 -27.59 15.71
C LYS A 134 7.22 -26.22 16.29
N GLU A 135 8.20 -25.47 16.74
CA GLU A 135 8.02 -24.12 17.29
C GLU A 135 7.51 -23.14 16.23
N ILE A 136 8.08 -23.21 15.02
CA ILE A 136 7.61 -22.39 13.90
C ILE A 136 6.14 -22.72 13.57
N ALA A 137 5.78 -24.00 13.55
CA ALA A 137 4.39 -24.42 13.32
C ALA A 137 3.44 -23.90 14.41
N GLN A 138 3.84 -23.95 15.68
CA GLN A 138 3.04 -23.41 16.78
C GLN A 138 2.81 -21.90 16.66
N ILE A 139 3.86 -21.14 16.33
CA ILE A 139 3.75 -19.69 16.07
C ILE A 139 2.84 -19.44 14.87
N TYR A 140 3.07 -20.19 13.79
CA TYR A 140 2.27 -20.06 12.58
C TYR A 140 0.77 -20.33 12.80
N MET A 141 0.42 -21.31 13.63
CA MET A 141 -0.96 -21.60 14.02
C MET A 141 -1.59 -20.46 14.83
N SER A 142 -0.79 -19.69 15.56
CA SER A 142 -1.28 -18.60 16.42
C SER A 142 -1.40 -17.27 15.69
N VAL A 143 -0.40 -16.89 14.87
CA VAL A 143 -0.32 -15.58 14.22
C VAL A 143 -0.43 -15.63 12.70
N GLY A 144 -0.47 -16.84 12.11
CA GLY A 144 -0.38 -17.02 10.67
C GLY A 144 0.98 -16.60 10.11
N GLY A 145 1.07 -16.53 8.80
CA GLY A 145 2.25 -16.04 8.10
C GLY A 145 2.26 -14.53 7.88
N ILE A 146 1.74 -13.74 8.81
CA ILE A 146 1.61 -12.28 8.64
C ILE A 146 2.92 -11.62 9.08
N PRO A 147 3.67 -10.97 8.15
CA PRO A 147 4.98 -10.39 8.45
C PRO A 147 4.96 -9.37 9.59
N PHE A 148 3.83 -8.68 9.76
CA PHE A 148 3.66 -7.69 10.81
C PHE A 148 3.87 -8.27 12.21
N TYR A 149 3.34 -9.46 12.49
CA TYR A 149 3.56 -10.13 13.77
C TYR A 149 4.94 -10.81 13.83
N LEU A 150 5.36 -11.42 12.72
CA LEU A 150 6.63 -12.14 12.67
C LEU A 150 7.85 -11.25 12.84
N LYS A 151 7.76 -9.97 12.48
CA LYS A 151 8.89 -9.02 12.58
C LYS A 151 9.35 -8.78 14.01
N ASP A 152 8.48 -8.90 14.99
CA ASP A 152 8.75 -8.58 16.38
C ASP A 152 9.24 -9.79 17.19
N ILE A 153 9.25 -11.00 16.58
CA ILE A 153 9.76 -12.21 17.20
C ILE A 153 11.27 -12.13 17.37
N LYS A 154 11.72 -12.39 18.60
CA LYS A 154 13.12 -12.42 19.00
C LYS A 154 13.56 -13.85 19.31
N GLY A 155 14.83 -14.16 19.04
CA GLY A 155 15.43 -15.45 19.42
C GLY A 155 15.70 -15.56 20.91
N GLY A 156 15.80 -16.82 21.40
CA GLY A 156 16.13 -17.10 22.80
C GLY A 156 14.93 -17.23 23.74
N TYR A 157 13.72 -17.07 23.22
CA TYR A 157 12.46 -17.25 23.98
C TYR A 157 11.75 -18.53 23.57
N SER A 158 11.03 -19.13 24.50
CA SER A 158 10.10 -20.23 24.21
C SER A 158 8.86 -19.72 23.48
N VAL A 159 8.14 -20.62 22.77
CA VAL A 159 6.93 -20.24 22.04
C VAL A 159 5.87 -19.55 22.92
N PRO A 160 5.57 -20.05 24.14
CA PRO A 160 4.65 -19.33 25.04
C PRO A 160 5.11 -17.91 25.36
N GLN A 161 6.40 -17.69 25.62
CA GLN A 161 6.94 -16.36 25.88
C GLN A 161 6.84 -15.44 24.65
N ILE A 162 7.10 -15.97 23.46
CA ILE A 162 6.94 -15.22 22.20
C ILE A 162 5.49 -14.79 22.01
N LEU A 163 4.54 -15.70 22.24
CA LEU A 163 3.12 -15.39 22.08
C LEU A 163 2.63 -14.40 23.15
N ASP A 164 3.14 -14.51 24.37
CA ASP A 164 2.86 -13.56 25.44
C ASP A 164 3.29 -12.15 25.06
N GLN A 165 4.54 -11.99 24.59
CA GLN A 165 5.05 -10.71 24.10
C GLN A 165 4.29 -10.14 22.92
N LEU A 166 3.80 -10.98 22.01
CA LEU A 166 3.08 -10.53 20.81
C LEU A 166 1.64 -10.05 21.08
N PHE A 167 1.00 -10.58 22.14
CA PHE A 167 -0.42 -10.34 22.36
C PHE A 167 -0.73 -9.55 23.63
N PHE A 168 0.19 -9.48 24.59
CA PHE A 168 -0.08 -8.92 25.92
C PHE A 168 0.93 -7.86 26.37
N GLU A 169 2.02 -7.63 25.66
CA GLU A 169 2.98 -6.55 25.85
C GLU A 169 2.96 -5.55 24.67
#